data_5338fd8aed19162eb4ec1b1defe9db16
#
_entry.id   5338fd8aed19162eb4ec1b1defe9db16
#
_cell.length_a   1.000
_cell.length_b   1.000
_cell.length_c   1.000
_cell.angle_alpha   90.00
_cell.angle_beta   90.00
_cell.angle_gamma   90.00
#
_symmetry.space_group_name_H-M   'P 1'
#
loop_
_entity.id
_entity.type
_entity.pdbx_description
1 polymer ?
#
loop_
_entity_poly.entity_id
_entity_poly.type
_entity_poly.pdbx_seq_one_letter_code
_entity_poly.pdbx_strand_id
1 'polypeptide(L)'
;MSTESEPVRSLPELMRLADGTPVETAAQWEQRRRELLALFEEYMYGKMPDAAKEEVSWQITSGEEAQIRNLKITVRRGGREASYTVRVTLPEEPGAGRACFLEYCLFSWFGKPMISPNSKIAAARGYAAI
;
A
#
# COMPACT_ATOMS: atom_id res chain seq x y z
N MET A 1 -23.77 -2.20 -41.43
CA MET A 1 -22.90 -2.91 -40.47
C MET A 1 -23.40 -2.55 -39.10
N SER A 2 -24.21 -3.41 -38.48
CA SER A 2 -24.70 -3.23 -37.12
C SER A 2 -23.56 -3.58 -36.17
N THR A 3 -23.03 -2.62 -35.45
CA THR A 3 -22.18 -2.86 -34.30
C THR A 3 -23.06 -3.41 -33.18
N GLU A 4 -23.11 -4.72 -33.06
CA GLU A 4 -23.62 -5.37 -31.88
C GLU A 4 -22.74 -4.92 -30.70
N SER A 5 -23.31 -4.08 -29.83
CA SER A 5 -22.62 -3.70 -28.57
C SER A 5 -22.53 -4.94 -27.72
N GLU A 6 -21.27 -5.34 -27.36
CA GLU A 6 -21.08 -6.41 -26.37
C GLU A 6 -21.92 -6.12 -25.12
N PRO A 7 -22.58 -7.15 -24.56
CA PRO A 7 -23.37 -6.96 -23.36
C PRO A 7 -22.46 -6.45 -22.24
N VAL A 8 -22.84 -5.31 -21.67
CA VAL A 8 -22.18 -4.77 -20.47
C VAL A 8 -22.24 -5.85 -19.39
N ARG A 9 -21.12 -6.45 -19.06
CA ARG A 9 -21.04 -7.42 -17.96
C ARG A 9 -21.41 -6.68 -16.68
N SER A 10 -22.48 -7.12 -16.03
CA SER A 10 -22.84 -6.59 -14.71
C SER A 10 -21.73 -6.90 -13.71
N LEU A 11 -21.39 -5.93 -12.86
CA LEU A 11 -20.46 -6.18 -11.76
C LEU A 11 -21.06 -7.23 -10.82
N PRO A 12 -20.22 -8.10 -10.23
CA PRO A 12 -20.66 -9.04 -9.21
C PRO A 12 -21.31 -8.31 -8.03
N GLU A 13 -22.39 -8.86 -7.51
CA GLU A 13 -23.05 -8.30 -6.33
C GLU A 13 -22.12 -8.35 -5.11
N LEU A 14 -21.83 -7.18 -4.52
CA LEU A 14 -20.94 -7.08 -3.37
C LEU A 14 -21.51 -7.81 -2.15
N MET A 15 -22.80 -7.64 -1.88
CA MET A 15 -23.49 -8.16 -0.69
C MET A 15 -24.11 -9.55 -0.94
N ARG A 16 -23.39 -10.40 -1.65
CA ARG A 16 -23.79 -11.80 -1.88
C ARG A 16 -22.57 -12.71 -1.78
N LEU A 17 -22.67 -13.80 -1.01
CA LEU A 17 -21.63 -14.82 -0.94
C LEU A 17 -21.46 -15.53 -2.29
N ALA A 18 -20.36 -16.24 -2.45
CA ALA A 18 -20.07 -17.00 -3.67
C ALA A 18 -21.11 -18.10 -3.97
N ASP A 19 -21.77 -18.62 -2.95
CA ASP A 19 -22.86 -19.60 -3.07
C ASP A 19 -24.23 -18.98 -3.39
N GLY A 20 -24.31 -17.64 -3.52
CA GLY A 20 -25.53 -16.92 -3.80
C GLY A 20 -26.31 -16.46 -2.55
N THR A 21 -25.87 -16.78 -1.34
CA THR A 21 -26.52 -16.36 -0.09
C THR A 21 -26.40 -14.85 0.10
N PRO A 22 -27.48 -14.11 0.42
CA PRO A 22 -27.38 -12.69 0.77
C PRO A 22 -26.54 -12.45 2.02
N VAL A 23 -25.81 -11.35 2.05
CA VAL A 23 -25.03 -10.90 3.21
C VAL A 23 -25.90 -9.95 4.04
N GLU A 24 -26.38 -10.43 5.18
CA GLU A 24 -27.30 -9.69 6.06
C GLU A 24 -26.69 -9.44 7.46
N THR A 25 -25.61 -10.14 7.81
CA THR A 25 -24.94 -10.03 9.11
C THR A 25 -23.46 -9.68 8.98
N ALA A 26 -22.87 -9.15 10.05
CA ALA A 26 -21.43 -8.87 10.11
C ALA A 26 -20.59 -10.14 9.92
N ALA A 27 -21.03 -11.28 10.45
CA ALA A 27 -20.32 -12.55 10.27
C ALA A 27 -20.30 -13.00 8.81
N GLN A 28 -21.42 -12.87 8.09
CA GLN A 28 -21.50 -13.13 6.66
C GLN A 28 -20.64 -12.14 5.85
N TRP A 29 -20.58 -10.87 6.28
CA TRP A 29 -19.69 -9.89 5.66
C TRP A 29 -18.22 -10.29 5.81
N GLU A 30 -17.77 -10.76 6.96
CA GLU A 30 -16.41 -11.25 7.14
C GLU A 30 -16.09 -12.47 6.26
N GLN A 31 -17.09 -13.34 6.03
CA GLN A 31 -16.95 -14.42 5.05
C GLN A 31 -16.82 -13.86 3.64
N ARG A 32 -17.72 -12.96 3.23
CA ARG A 32 -17.67 -12.33 1.90
C ARG A 32 -16.38 -11.59 1.64
N ARG A 33 -15.89 -10.85 2.64
CA ARG A 33 -14.60 -10.17 2.58
C ARG A 33 -13.44 -11.12 2.28
N ARG A 34 -13.41 -12.29 2.93
CA ARG A 34 -12.39 -13.32 2.64
C ARG A 34 -12.49 -13.87 1.23
N GLU A 35 -13.70 -14.11 0.72
CA GLU A 35 -13.90 -14.55 -0.66
C GLU A 35 -13.38 -13.53 -1.67
N LEU A 36 -13.68 -12.25 -1.45
CA LEU A 36 -13.21 -11.16 -2.30
C LEU A 36 -11.69 -11.01 -2.26
N LEU A 37 -11.10 -11.08 -1.08
CA LEU A 37 -9.64 -11.03 -0.94
C LEU A 37 -8.98 -12.20 -1.66
N ALA A 38 -9.52 -13.41 -1.57
CA ALA A 38 -9.01 -14.58 -2.28
C ALA A 38 -9.05 -14.39 -3.80
N LEU A 39 -10.11 -13.79 -4.35
CA LEU A 39 -10.19 -13.45 -5.76
C LEU A 39 -9.14 -12.41 -6.17
N PHE A 40 -8.93 -11.37 -5.36
CA PHE A 40 -7.89 -10.39 -5.62
C PHE A 40 -6.48 -10.99 -5.56
N GLU A 41 -6.23 -11.89 -4.60
CA GLU A 41 -4.96 -12.61 -4.52
C GLU A 41 -4.73 -13.52 -5.73
N GLU A 42 -5.78 -14.18 -6.21
CA GLU A 42 -5.67 -15.12 -7.32
C GLU A 42 -5.49 -14.43 -8.67
N TYR A 43 -6.27 -13.38 -8.94
CA TYR A 43 -6.37 -12.80 -10.29
C TYR A 43 -5.66 -11.46 -10.46
N MET A 44 -5.30 -10.76 -9.40
CA MET A 44 -4.83 -9.38 -9.52
C MET A 44 -3.48 -9.11 -8.85
N TYR A 45 -3.35 -9.40 -7.56
CA TYR A 45 -2.17 -8.97 -6.79
C TYR A 45 -1.19 -10.09 -6.43
N GLY A 46 -1.58 -11.35 -6.56
CA GLY A 46 -0.84 -12.48 -6.01
C GLY A 46 -1.01 -12.60 -4.50
N LYS A 47 -0.54 -13.71 -3.95
CA LYS A 47 -0.61 -13.97 -2.51
C LYS A 47 0.41 -13.13 -1.75
N MET A 48 -0.03 -12.54 -0.64
CA MET A 48 0.87 -11.86 0.29
C MET A 48 1.95 -12.83 0.78
N PRO A 49 3.24 -12.49 0.66
CA PRO A 49 4.31 -13.30 1.23
C PRO A 49 4.18 -13.44 2.74
N ASP A 50 4.62 -14.57 3.28
CA ASP A 50 4.70 -14.78 4.73
C ASP A 50 5.83 -13.94 5.31
N ALA A 51 5.48 -12.85 5.98
CA ALA A 51 6.44 -11.91 6.56
C ALA A 51 7.33 -12.54 7.64
N ALA A 52 6.89 -13.63 8.29
CA ALA A 52 7.71 -14.35 9.28
C ALA A 52 8.96 -15.01 8.68
N LYS A 53 9.02 -15.15 7.36
CA LYS A 53 10.16 -15.70 6.63
C LYS A 53 11.09 -14.64 6.07
N GLU A 54 10.85 -13.39 6.37
CA GLU A 54 11.61 -12.26 5.86
C GLU A 54 12.43 -11.61 6.97
N GLU A 55 13.68 -11.36 6.67
CA GLU A 55 14.57 -10.52 7.47
C GLU A 55 14.53 -9.11 6.90
N VAL A 56 14.04 -8.16 7.66
CA VAL A 56 13.96 -6.76 7.24
C VAL A 56 14.95 -5.94 8.06
N SER A 57 15.84 -5.25 7.39
CA SER A 57 16.76 -4.29 7.99
C SER A 57 16.65 -2.94 7.29
N TRP A 58 17.01 -1.89 8.00
CA TRP A 58 17.00 -0.53 7.46
C TRP A 58 18.15 0.30 7.97
N GLN A 59 18.53 1.30 7.20
CA GLN A 59 19.52 2.29 7.59
C GLN A 59 19.18 3.66 6.99
N ILE A 60 19.46 4.70 7.76
CA ILE A 60 19.36 6.08 7.28
C ILE A 60 20.57 6.34 6.39
N THR A 61 20.35 6.73 5.13
CA THR A 61 21.45 6.96 4.18
C THR A 61 21.81 8.42 4.06
N SER A 62 20.85 9.32 3.97
CA SER A 62 21.06 10.77 3.92
C SER A 62 19.74 11.50 4.06
N GLY A 63 19.79 12.80 4.33
CA GLY A 63 18.67 13.70 4.23
C GLY A 63 19.14 15.00 3.61
N GLU A 64 18.50 15.45 2.55
CA GLU A 64 18.84 16.73 1.88
C GLU A 64 18.35 17.94 2.69
N GLU A 65 17.35 17.75 3.53
CA GLU A 65 16.74 18.76 4.39
C GLU A 65 16.60 18.23 5.83
N ALA A 66 16.51 19.14 6.80
CA ALA A 66 16.43 18.78 8.21
C ALA A 66 15.26 17.83 8.55
N GLN A 67 14.16 17.94 7.83
CA GLN A 67 12.94 17.14 8.03
C GLN A 67 12.86 15.90 7.13
N ILE A 68 13.77 15.73 6.17
CA ILE A 68 13.75 14.62 5.22
C ILE A 68 14.82 13.60 5.58
N ARG A 69 14.43 12.33 5.60
CA ARG A 69 15.33 11.19 5.76
C ARG A 69 15.11 10.20 4.64
N ASN A 70 16.18 9.71 4.07
CA ASN A 70 16.16 8.60 3.14
C ASN A 70 16.53 7.32 3.91
N LEU A 71 15.63 6.33 3.90
CA LEU A 71 15.86 5.02 4.49
C LEU A 71 16.08 4.01 3.40
N LYS A 72 17.23 3.36 3.39
CA LYS A 72 17.44 2.16 2.60
C LYS A 72 16.86 0.98 3.40
N ILE A 73 15.83 0.36 2.86
CA ILE A 73 15.22 -0.87 3.39
C ILE A 73 15.79 -2.04 2.61
N THR A 74 16.23 -3.06 3.33
CA THR A 74 16.75 -4.30 2.76
C THR A 74 15.92 -5.46 3.28
N VAL A 75 15.41 -6.27 2.37
CA VAL A 75 14.61 -7.47 2.65
C VAL A 75 15.40 -8.68 2.20
N ARG A 76 15.54 -9.66 3.08
CA ARG A 76 16.20 -10.95 2.79
C ARG A 76 15.21 -12.08 2.97
N ARG A 77 15.21 -13.01 2.02
CA ARG A 77 14.39 -14.21 2.06
C ARG A 77 15.02 -15.33 1.25
N GLY A 78 15.21 -16.49 1.85
CA GLY A 78 15.69 -17.69 1.14
C GLY A 78 16.99 -17.48 0.36
N GLY A 79 17.96 -16.76 0.92
CA GLY A 79 19.24 -16.44 0.28
C GLY A 79 19.18 -15.35 -0.80
N ARG A 80 18.01 -14.74 -1.03
CA ARG A 80 17.84 -13.61 -1.93
C ARG A 80 17.74 -12.32 -1.12
N GLU A 81 18.25 -11.24 -1.69
CA GLU A 81 18.19 -9.91 -1.12
C GLU A 81 17.63 -8.94 -2.15
N ALA A 82 16.76 -8.05 -1.68
CA ALA A 82 16.30 -6.90 -2.43
C ALA A 82 16.37 -5.67 -1.53
N SER A 83 16.68 -4.51 -2.11
CA SER A 83 16.66 -3.26 -1.36
C SER A 83 16.03 -2.14 -2.17
N TYR A 84 15.40 -1.21 -1.46
CA TYR A 84 14.80 -0.02 -2.02
C TYR A 84 14.93 1.14 -1.04
N THR A 85 14.78 2.35 -1.54
CA THR A 85 14.86 3.53 -0.71
C THR A 85 13.49 4.17 -0.58
N VAL A 86 13.10 4.47 0.65
CA VAL A 86 11.92 5.27 0.97
C VAL A 86 12.35 6.63 1.50
N ARG A 87 11.57 7.65 1.20
CA ARG A 87 11.74 8.99 1.74
C ARG A 87 10.77 9.18 2.89
N VAL A 88 11.26 9.64 4.02
CA VAL A 88 10.48 9.97 5.20
C VAL A 88 10.53 11.47 5.43
N THR A 89 9.37 12.10 5.48
CA THR A 89 9.22 13.50 5.88
C THR A 89 8.77 13.53 7.33
N LEU A 90 9.59 14.15 8.18
CA LEU A 90 9.32 14.26 9.62
C LEU A 90 8.65 15.59 9.93
N PRO A 91 7.78 15.66 10.95
CA PRO A 91 7.27 16.92 11.46
C PRO A 91 8.37 17.76 12.13
N GLU A 92 8.17 19.07 12.23
CA GLU A 92 9.14 19.99 12.83
C GLU A 92 9.46 19.64 14.29
N GLU A 93 8.46 19.23 15.04
CA GLU A 93 8.63 18.76 16.41
C GLU A 93 8.63 17.23 16.46
N PRO A 94 9.79 16.58 16.43
CA PRO A 94 9.87 15.13 16.53
C PRO A 94 9.44 14.68 17.93
N GLY A 95 8.50 13.76 17.98
CA GLY A 95 8.06 13.09 19.20
C GLY A 95 8.05 11.57 19.01
N ALA A 96 8.25 10.81 20.09
CA ALA A 96 8.16 9.35 20.03
C ALA A 96 6.72 8.90 19.76
N GLY A 97 6.56 7.83 18.96
CA GLY A 97 5.26 7.16 18.77
C GLY A 97 4.24 7.92 17.92
N ARG A 98 4.68 8.74 16.99
CA ARG A 98 3.77 9.49 16.10
C ARG A 98 3.14 8.58 15.06
N ALA A 99 1.89 8.87 14.71
CA ALA A 99 1.22 8.24 13.60
C ALA A 99 1.93 8.56 12.28
N CYS A 100 1.99 7.58 11.40
CA CYS A 100 2.63 7.68 10.10
C CYS A 100 1.58 7.61 8.99
N PHE A 101 1.74 8.46 7.99
CA PHE A 101 0.99 8.42 6.75
C PHE A 101 1.86 7.77 5.66
N LEU A 102 1.40 6.65 5.13
CA LEU A 102 2.09 5.95 4.03
C LEU A 102 1.47 6.36 2.69
N GLU A 103 2.29 6.85 1.79
CA GLU A 103 1.87 7.24 0.45
C GLU A 103 2.72 6.55 -0.61
N TYR A 104 2.06 5.86 -1.54
CA TYR A 104 2.71 5.34 -2.73
C TYR A 104 2.70 6.41 -3.82
N CYS A 105 3.85 7.04 -4.05
CA CYS A 105 4.02 7.98 -5.14
C CYS A 105 4.52 7.25 -6.38
N LEU A 106 3.64 7.08 -7.38
CA LEU A 106 3.94 6.37 -8.63
C LEU A 106 4.69 7.22 -9.66
N PHE A 107 4.91 8.49 -9.39
CA PHE A 107 5.47 9.39 -10.39
C PHE A 107 6.83 9.95 -9.98
N SER A 108 7.84 9.59 -10.75
CA SER A 108 9.05 10.39 -10.86
C SER A 108 8.92 11.27 -12.11
N TRP A 109 8.84 12.58 -11.96
CA TRP A 109 8.84 13.48 -13.10
C TRP A 109 10.30 13.77 -13.50
N PHE A 110 10.68 13.42 -14.73
CA PHE A 110 12.06 13.57 -15.23
C PHE A 110 13.17 12.89 -14.38
N GLY A 111 12.88 11.72 -13.81
CA GLY A 111 13.89 10.99 -13.02
C GLY A 111 14.19 11.58 -11.65
N LYS A 112 13.51 12.65 -11.23
CA LYS A 112 13.60 13.21 -9.88
C LYS A 112 12.44 12.70 -9.04
N PRO A 113 12.69 12.16 -7.84
CA PRO A 113 11.61 11.79 -6.92
C PRO A 113 10.82 13.04 -6.57
N MET A 114 9.51 13.04 -6.86
CA MET A 114 8.62 14.10 -6.40
C MET A 114 8.32 13.93 -4.92
N ILE A 115 8.44 15.01 -4.19
CA ILE A 115 7.88 15.09 -2.84
C ILE A 115 6.38 15.35 -3.01
N SER A 116 5.56 14.40 -2.57
CA SER A 116 4.13 14.60 -2.60
C SER A 116 3.73 15.84 -1.78
N PRO A 117 2.84 16.69 -2.30
CA PRO A 117 2.27 17.77 -1.49
C PRO A 117 1.60 17.27 -0.19
N ASN A 118 1.05 16.06 -0.21
CA ASN A 118 0.43 15.44 0.95
C ASN A 118 1.41 15.15 2.08
N SER A 119 2.66 14.78 1.75
CA SER A 119 3.71 14.56 2.76
C SER A 119 4.00 15.84 3.56
N LYS A 120 4.01 17.01 2.91
CA LYS A 120 4.17 18.30 3.58
C LYS A 120 2.97 18.65 4.46
N ILE A 121 1.76 18.40 3.96
CA ILE A 121 0.53 18.63 4.73
C ILE A 121 0.47 17.72 5.96
N ALA A 122 0.84 16.45 5.81
CA ALA A 122 0.89 15.49 6.92
C ALA A 122 1.93 15.93 7.97
N ALA A 123 3.14 16.30 7.54
CA ALA A 123 4.19 16.77 8.43
C ALA A 123 3.79 18.04 9.20
N ALA A 124 3.16 19.02 8.54
CA ALA A 124 2.63 20.23 9.18
C ALA A 124 1.54 19.96 10.23
N ARG A 125 0.87 18.79 10.13
CA ARG A 125 -0.12 18.31 11.11
C ARG A 125 0.45 17.38 12.17
N GLY A 126 1.78 17.22 12.23
CA GLY A 126 2.47 16.42 13.22
C GLY A 126 2.57 14.92 12.89
N TYR A 127 2.23 14.50 11.66
CA TYR A 127 2.40 13.11 11.20
C TYR A 127 3.76 12.94 10.50
N ALA A 128 4.37 11.78 10.65
CA ALA A 128 5.42 11.39 9.72
C ALA A 128 4.78 10.94 8.39
N ALA A 129 5.40 11.23 7.26
CA ALA A 129 4.97 10.77 5.96
C ALA A 129 6.06 9.94 5.27
N ILE A 130 5.71 8.79 4.74
CA ILE A 130 6.60 7.84 4.04
C ILE A 130 6.08 7.63 2.63
#